data_0bb8110e5fba81d06fdc59fa06e0e01a
#
_entry.id   0bb8110e5fba81d06fdc59fa06e0e01a
#
_cell.length_a   1.000
_cell.length_b   1.000
_cell.length_c   1.000
_cell.angle_alpha   90.00
_cell.angle_beta   90.00
_cell.angle_gamma   90.00
#
_symmetry.space_group_name_H-M   'P 1'
#
loop_
_entity.id
_entity.type
_entity.pdbx_description
1 polymer ?
#
loop_
_entity_poly.entity_id
_entity_poly.type
_entity_poly.pdbx_seq_one_letter_code
_entity_poly.pdbx_strand_id
1 'polypeptide(L)'
;MSLHVFVQGHRVARLETPDGFRHVLTYLPGVAKEHLVSLTMPVQGGNEVYEWPALHPFFQVSLPEGFLLSVLKEQLGPHLGARPIDLLSVVGHNLIGRVQVSAADQPNAVMALADLGPLLHGEASQQVFLDLMTQYAASGVSGVVPKFLTPETQALFRKGTVATERHIVKGSSEHQPFVALNEHLCMEVARRTKVPAANTVVSEDGQVLVVERFDIDTAGQRKGFEDFCSLLGLVPEQKYESTWERAARLVRDYVEPERLRSSNERLAVTLLLTFALGNADCHTKNLGFVYTHQNDVEVAPIYDMLTILAYDRYANNPPGMYVDGRKSWDMPKALWRYLQQHLGFDPSAQRQLVDCVCSAVDSVVPELKHHIRHTKGFEPVGLRMLWEWNEGMKRLQARRTFAMPDWVESAPTEGLSRPAPAQKFASIRLGESPLLAPRKRSRPVQPAS
;
A
#
# COMPACT_ATOMS: atom_id res chain seq x y z
N MET A 1 28.37 4.34 5.25
CA MET A 1 27.58 5.15 4.31
C MET A 1 26.87 6.23 5.11
N SER A 2 26.82 7.47 4.60
CA SER A 2 26.12 8.58 5.24
C SER A 2 25.19 9.24 4.22
N LEU A 3 23.92 9.44 4.59
CA LEU A 3 22.90 10.08 3.77
C LEU A 3 22.36 11.31 4.52
N HIS A 4 21.97 12.34 3.78
CA HIS A 4 21.27 13.50 4.30
C HIS A 4 19.77 13.28 4.23
N VAL A 5 19.08 13.64 5.30
CA VAL A 5 17.61 13.56 5.38
C VAL A 5 17.05 14.98 5.37
N PHE A 6 16.08 15.20 4.49
CA PHE A 6 15.43 16.49 4.28
C PHE A 6 13.93 16.36 4.57
N VAL A 7 13.37 17.39 5.17
CA VAL A 7 11.92 17.55 5.35
C VAL A 7 11.52 18.86 4.70
N GLN A 8 10.64 18.80 3.70
CA GLN A 8 10.24 20.00 2.92
C GLN A 8 11.43 20.82 2.38
N GLY A 9 12.47 20.14 1.92
CA GLY A 9 13.67 20.76 1.38
C GLY A 9 14.70 21.22 2.43
N HIS A 10 14.35 21.25 3.71
CA HIS A 10 15.29 21.59 4.79
C HIS A 10 16.06 20.36 5.24
N ARG A 11 17.36 20.44 5.28
CA ARG A 11 18.22 19.37 5.82
C ARG A 11 18.03 19.30 7.34
N VAL A 12 17.52 18.16 7.83
CA VAL A 12 17.12 18.02 9.24
C VAL A 12 17.93 16.94 9.99
N ALA A 13 18.45 15.93 9.28
CA ALA A 13 19.17 14.83 9.93
C ALA A 13 20.20 14.20 9.01
N ARG A 14 21.04 13.34 9.62
CA ARG A 14 21.90 12.37 8.93
C ARG A 14 21.41 10.96 9.23
N LEU A 15 21.48 10.10 8.24
CA LEU A 15 21.24 8.67 8.37
C LEU A 15 22.56 7.95 8.02
N GLU A 16 23.13 7.25 8.98
CA GLU A 16 24.47 6.68 8.88
C GLU A 16 24.48 5.19 9.21
N THR A 17 25.46 4.48 8.67
CA THR A 17 25.74 3.08 9.01
C THR A 17 27.20 3.00 9.45
N PRO A 18 27.53 3.37 10.71
CA PRO A 18 28.90 3.55 11.16
C PRO A 18 29.72 2.25 11.15
N ASP A 19 29.13 1.13 11.48
CA ASP A 19 29.76 -0.20 11.55
C ASP A 19 29.33 -1.16 10.42
N GLY A 20 28.56 -0.67 9.46
CA GLY A 20 28.03 -1.48 8.35
C GLY A 20 26.77 -2.28 8.70
N PHE A 21 26.34 -2.32 9.95
CA PHE A 21 25.19 -3.09 10.45
C PHE A 21 24.11 -2.21 11.05
N ARG A 22 24.47 -1.37 12.03
CA ARG A 22 23.51 -0.47 12.68
C ARG A 22 23.20 0.74 11.81
N HIS A 23 21.95 1.18 11.87
CA HIS A 23 21.49 2.40 11.21
C HIS A 23 21.18 3.45 12.26
N VAL A 24 21.75 4.62 12.11
CA VAL A 24 21.67 5.71 13.07
C VAL A 24 21.16 6.95 12.37
N LEU A 25 20.02 7.46 12.83
CA LEU A 25 19.50 8.78 12.42
C LEU A 25 19.85 9.78 13.52
N THR A 26 20.57 10.84 13.18
CA THR A 26 20.92 11.93 14.09
C THR A 26 20.32 13.23 13.57
N TYR A 27 19.45 13.85 14.35
CA TYR A 27 18.93 15.18 14.03
C TYR A 27 20.03 16.23 14.14
N LEU A 28 19.99 17.25 13.29
CA LEU A 28 20.90 18.39 13.34
C LEU A 28 20.51 19.35 14.48
N PRO A 29 21.47 20.10 15.03
CA PRO A 29 21.19 21.11 16.05
C PRO A 29 20.16 22.13 15.55
N GLY A 30 19.20 22.49 16.41
CA GLY A 30 18.24 23.57 16.14
C GLY A 30 17.11 23.19 15.17
N VAL A 31 16.94 21.91 14.83
CA VAL A 31 15.79 21.47 14.01
C VAL A 31 14.50 21.69 14.78
N ALA A 32 13.54 22.34 14.12
CA ALA A 32 12.24 22.63 14.68
C ALA A 32 11.38 21.34 14.78
N LYS A 33 10.49 21.28 15.78
CA LYS A 33 9.68 20.06 16.08
C LYS A 33 8.78 19.65 14.92
N GLU A 34 8.29 20.61 14.14
CA GLU A 34 7.48 20.40 12.94
C GLU A 34 8.22 19.67 11.82
N HIS A 35 9.56 19.74 11.80
CA HIS A 35 10.41 19.08 10.83
C HIS A 35 10.82 17.65 11.24
N LEU A 36 10.00 17.00 12.03
CA LEU A 36 10.21 15.57 12.35
C LEU A 36 10.21 14.72 11.08
N VAL A 37 11.07 13.71 11.07
CA VAL A 37 11.19 12.74 9.96
C VAL A 37 10.03 11.75 10.01
N SER A 38 9.69 11.27 11.22
CA SER A 38 8.64 10.27 11.44
C SER A 38 7.97 10.54 12.79
N LEU A 39 6.70 10.18 12.91
CA LEU A 39 5.95 10.23 14.17
C LEU A 39 6.58 9.33 15.25
N THR A 40 7.34 8.31 14.85
CA THR A 40 8.11 7.45 15.76
C THR A 40 9.52 7.97 16.04
N MET A 41 9.92 9.05 15.39
CA MET A 41 11.21 9.73 15.59
C MET A 41 11.01 11.24 15.84
N PRO A 42 10.31 11.63 16.93
CA PRO A 42 9.99 13.03 17.18
C PRO A 42 11.25 13.87 17.47
N VAL A 43 11.20 15.16 17.13
CA VAL A 43 12.20 16.15 17.53
C VAL A 43 11.81 16.73 18.89
N GLN A 44 12.67 16.65 19.90
CA GLN A 44 12.42 17.15 21.25
C GLN A 44 13.23 18.42 21.58
N GLY A 45 14.48 18.48 21.13
CA GLY A 45 15.37 19.63 21.39
C GLY A 45 16.49 19.80 20.34
N GLY A 46 16.56 18.91 19.37
CA GLY A 46 17.66 18.78 18.42
C GLY A 46 18.83 17.95 18.99
N ASN A 47 19.55 17.25 18.12
CA ASN A 47 20.58 16.25 18.42
C ASN A 47 20.04 14.91 18.94
N GLU A 48 18.74 14.61 18.82
CA GLU A 48 18.25 13.27 19.12
C GLU A 48 18.88 12.25 18.18
N VAL A 49 19.22 11.11 18.76
CA VAL A 49 19.81 9.97 18.07
C VAL A 49 18.87 8.79 18.16
N TYR A 50 18.49 8.26 17.00
CA TYR A 50 17.66 7.08 16.87
C TYR A 50 18.45 5.97 16.19
N GLU A 51 18.52 4.81 16.84
CA GLU A 51 19.37 3.70 16.43
C GLU A 51 18.58 2.40 16.29
N TRP A 52 18.84 1.65 15.21
CA TRP A 52 18.23 0.35 14.93
C TRP A 52 19.25 -0.65 14.37
N PRO A 53 19.03 -1.95 14.60
CA PRO A 53 19.87 -3.00 14.04
C PRO A 53 19.71 -3.18 12.52
N ALA A 54 18.64 -2.61 11.93
CA ALA A 54 18.38 -2.59 10.50
C ALA A 54 17.92 -1.19 10.09
N LEU A 55 17.71 -0.93 8.81
CA LEU A 55 17.11 0.32 8.36
C LEU A 55 15.73 0.49 9.04
N HIS A 56 15.46 1.68 9.58
CA HIS A 56 14.18 1.93 10.29
C HIS A 56 12.98 1.64 9.36
N PRO A 57 11.90 1.02 9.87
CA PRO A 57 10.72 0.67 9.07
C PRO A 57 10.20 1.82 8.21
N PHE A 58 10.18 3.05 8.70
CA PHE A 58 9.80 4.24 7.94
C PHE A 58 10.50 4.33 6.57
N PHE A 59 11.78 4.06 6.52
CA PHE A 59 12.54 4.05 5.26
C PHE A 59 12.38 2.74 4.49
N GLN A 60 12.28 1.61 5.20
CA GLN A 60 12.13 0.30 4.53
C GLN A 60 10.82 0.18 3.75
N VAL A 61 9.68 0.59 4.35
CA VAL A 61 8.36 0.51 3.70
C VAL A 61 8.23 1.44 2.50
N SER A 62 9.09 2.45 2.44
CA SER A 62 9.16 3.41 1.33
C SER A 62 10.02 2.94 0.15
N LEU A 63 10.76 1.84 0.31
CA LEU A 63 11.53 1.26 -0.79
C LEU A 63 10.61 0.58 -1.80
N PRO A 64 10.99 0.54 -3.08
CA PRO A 64 10.23 -0.20 -4.10
C PRO A 64 10.08 -1.67 -3.74
N GLU A 65 8.94 -2.24 -4.12
CA GLU A 65 8.64 -3.67 -3.96
C GLU A 65 8.50 -4.37 -5.32
N GLY A 66 8.46 -5.69 -5.29
CA GLY A 66 8.14 -6.52 -6.46
C GLY A 66 9.13 -6.34 -7.61
N PHE A 67 8.59 -6.14 -8.83
CA PHE A 67 9.38 -6.08 -10.05
C PHE A 67 10.38 -4.91 -10.05
N LEU A 68 9.96 -3.71 -9.65
CA LEU A 68 10.85 -2.55 -9.63
C LEU A 68 12.05 -2.75 -8.68
N LEU A 69 11.83 -3.39 -7.52
CA LEU A 69 12.91 -3.75 -6.62
C LEU A 69 13.90 -4.74 -7.26
N SER A 70 13.38 -5.75 -7.97
CA SER A 70 14.22 -6.74 -8.67
C SER A 70 15.08 -6.06 -9.73
N VAL A 71 14.48 -5.19 -10.53
CA VAL A 71 15.19 -4.39 -11.56
C VAL A 71 16.28 -3.52 -10.93
N LEU A 72 15.96 -2.79 -9.86
CA LEU A 72 16.93 -1.93 -9.18
C LEU A 72 18.11 -2.75 -8.61
N LYS A 73 17.83 -3.89 -7.97
CA LYS A 73 18.87 -4.77 -7.43
C LYS A 73 19.78 -5.36 -8.53
N GLU A 74 19.20 -5.78 -9.64
CA GLU A 74 19.96 -6.35 -10.76
C GLU A 74 20.86 -5.31 -11.43
N GLN A 75 20.32 -4.12 -11.67
CA GLN A 75 21.03 -3.08 -12.42
C GLN A 75 21.99 -2.27 -11.56
N LEU A 76 21.62 -1.95 -10.33
CA LEU A 76 22.39 -1.07 -9.46
C LEU A 76 23.24 -1.85 -8.46
N GLY A 77 22.85 -3.08 -8.11
CA GLY A 77 23.56 -3.92 -7.15
C GLY A 77 25.06 -4.05 -7.43
N PRO A 78 25.48 -4.31 -8.69
CA PRO A 78 26.90 -4.38 -9.05
C PRO A 78 27.70 -3.08 -8.84
N HIS A 79 27.03 -1.92 -8.84
CA HIS A 79 27.65 -0.60 -8.78
C HIS A 79 27.55 0.05 -7.39
N LEU A 80 26.41 -0.12 -6.71
CA LEU A 80 26.08 0.61 -5.48
C LEU A 80 25.87 -0.30 -4.27
N GLY A 81 25.71 -1.61 -4.48
CA GLY A 81 25.28 -2.54 -3.45
C GLY A 81 23.75 -2.76 -3.48
N ALA A 82 23.29 -3.79 -2.75
CA ALA A 82 21.89 -4.22 -2.75
C ALA A 82 21.24 -4.12 -1.35
N ARG A 83 21.92 -3.49 -0.38
CA ARG A 83 21.37 -3.28 0.96
C ARG A 83 20.24 -2.25 0.89
N PRO A 84 19.27 -2.29 1.82
CA PRO A 84 18.18 -1.30 1.86
C PRO A 84 18.66 0.15 1.85
N ILE A 85 19.77 0.48 2.54
CA ILE A 85 20.31 1.84 2.56
C ILE A 85 20.95 2.24 1.22
N ASP A 86 21.52 1.29 0.47
CA ASP A 86 22.09 1.54 -0.86
C ASP A 86 20.96 1.87 -1.84
N LEU A 87 19.83 1.13 -1.77
CA LEU A 87 18.62 1.42 -2.55
C LEU A 87 18.00 2.77 -2.16
N LEU A 88 17.96 3.07 -0.85
CA LEU A 88 17.44 4.35 -0.36
C LEU A 88 18.25 5.53 -0.89
N SER A 89 19.58 5.40 -1.05
CA SER A 89 20.40 6.46 -1.63
C SER A 89 20.01 6.83 -3.07
N VAL A 90 19.38 5.90 -3.78
CA VAL A 90 18.93 6.07 -5.17
C VAL A 90 17.50 6.61 -5.22
N VAL A 91 16.56 5.96 -4.52
CA VAL A 91 15.13 6.27 -4.63
C VAL A 91 14.64 7.28 -3.57
N GLY A 92 15.47 7.58 -2.58
CA GLY A 92 15.09 8.39 -1.42
C GLY A 92 14.69 9.83 -1.73
N HIS A 93 15.03 10.35 -2.91
CA HIS A 93 14.60 11.69 -3.34
C HIS A 93 13.11 11.77 -3.68
N ASN A 94 12.45 10.62 -3.90
CA ASN A 94 11.06 10.55 -4.37
C ASN A 94 10.17 9.65 -3.49
N LEU A 95 10.30 9.75 -2.17
CA LEU A 95 9.42 9.06 -1.24
C LEU A 95 8.01 9.69 -1.24
N ILE A 96 7.02 8.91 -0.88
CA ILE A 96 5.70 9.44 -0.56
C ILE A 96 5.80 10.22 0.76
N GLY A 97 5.12 11.34 0.86
CA GLY A 97 5.25 12.25 1.98
C GLY A 97 6.29 13.35 1.74
N ARG A 98 6.67 14.03 2.82
CA ARG A 98 7.50 15.24 2.81
C ARG A 98 8.98 14.99 3.03
N VAL A 99 9.36 13.73 3.29
CA VAL A 99 10.76 13.35 3.57
C VAL A 99 11.46 13.00 2.28
N GLN A 100 12.69 13.48 2.12
CA GLN A 100 13.59 13.10 1.05
C GLN A 100 14.93 12.68 1.62
N VAL A 101 15.61 11.75 0.96
CA VAL A 101 16.93 11.26 1.35
C VAL A 101 17.88 11.35 0.17
N SER A 102 19.08 11.87 0.37
CA SER A 102 20.09 12.02 -0.68
C SER A 102 21.50 11.83 -0.12
N ALA A 103 22.39 11.34 -0.95
CA ALA A 103 23.83 11.35 -0.65
C ALA A 103 24.48 12.74 -0.90
N ALA A 104 23.82 13.59 -1.68
CA ALA A 104 24.24 14.96 -1.96
C ALA A 104 23.74 15.94 -0.90
N ASP A 105 24.34 17.13 -0.83
CA ASP A 105 23.95 18.21 0.08
C ASP A 105 22.57 18.82 -0.23
N GLN A 106 21.99 18.48 -1.38
CA GLN A 106 20.65 18.87 -1.81
C GLN A 106 19.90 17.62 -2.29
N PRO A 107 18.57 17.53 -2.09
CA PRO A 107 17.79 16.43 -2.64
C PRO A 107 17.78 16.53 -4.18
N ASN A 108 17.86 15.38 -4.84
CA ASN A 108 17.67 15.33 -6.29
C ASN A 108 16.26 15.80 -6.65
N ALA A 109 16.11 16.37 -7.83
CA ALA A 109 14.80 16.73 -8.34
C ALA A 109 13.90 15.49 -8.47
N VAL A 110 12.65 15.65 -8.08
CA VAL A 110 11.63 14.60 -8.27
C VAL A 110 11.24 14.57 -9.74
N MET A 111 11.01 13.38 -10.26
CA MET A 111 10.55 13.22 -11.64
C MET A 111 9.17 13.88 -11.83
N ALA A 112 9.12 14.89 -12.67
CA ALA A 112 7.87 15.51 -13.09
C ALA A 112 7.26 14.73 -14.26
N LEU A 113 5.95 14.50 -14.21
CA LEU A 113 5.18 13.98 -15.32
C LEU A 113 4.37 15.14 -15.90
N ALA A 114 4.89 15.74 -16.97
CA ALA A 114 4.33 16.96 -17.53
C ALA A 114 3.02 16.73 -18.30
N ASP A 115 2.86 15.53 -18.89
CA ASP A 115 1.69 15.18 -19.70
C ASP A 115 1.22 13.76 -19.38
N LEU A 116 -0.04 13.64 -19.01
CA LEU A 116 -0.74 12.37 -18.77
C LEU A 116 -1.39 11.81 -20.06
N GLY A 117 -1.51 12.61 -21.11
CA GLY A 117 -2.20 12.24 -22.34
C GLY A 117 -1.72 10.92 -22.92
N PRO A 118 -0.41 10.71 -23.15
CA PRO A 118 0.11 9.45 -23.68
C PRO A 118 -0.20 8.22 -22.84
N LEU A 119 -0.30 8.38 -21.51
CA LEU A 119 -0.67 7.30 -20.57
C LEU A 119 -2.17 6.98 -20.60
N LEU A 120 -3.01 7.98 -20.83
CA LEU A 120 -4.45 7.86 -20.66
C LEU A 120 -5.19 7.59 -21.97
N HIS A 121 -4.74 8.17 -23.09
CA HIS A 121 -5.46 8.20 -24.37
C HIS A 121 -4.77 7.44 -25.51
N GLY A 122 -3.76 6.63 -25.23
CA GLY A 122 -3.02 5.87 -26.24
C GLY A 122 -3.43 4.40 -26.33
N GLU A 123 -3.33 3.82 -27.52
CA GLU A 123 -3.50 2.36 -27.71
C GLU A 123 -2.36 1.53 -27.07
N ALA A 124 -1.30 2.18 -26.60
CA ALA A 124 -0.09 1.56 -26.03
C ALA A 124 0.25 2.11 -24.63
N SER A 125 -0.76 2.40 -23.80
CA SER A 125 -0.59 2.97 -22.45
C SER A 125 0.39 2.15 -21.61
N GLN A 126 0.36 0.84 -21.74
CA GLN A 126 1.25 -0.08 -21.03
C GLN A 126 2.72 0.09 -21.47
N GLN A 127 3.00 0.31 -22.76
CA GLN A 127 4.36 0.59 -23.22
C GLN A 127 4.86 1.94 -22.71
N VAL A 128 4.02 2.97 -22.74
CA VAL A 128 4.35 4.30 -22.19
C VAL A 128 4.65 4.20 -20.68
N PHE A 129 3.91 3.36 -19.96
CA PHE A 129 4.18 3.09 -18.55
C PHE A 129 5.52 2.37 -18.32
N LEU A 130 5.89 1.41 -19.18
CA LEU A 130 7.20 0.74 -19.12
C LEU A 130 8.35 1.72 -19.35
N ASP A 131 8.19 2.63 -20.31
CA ASP A 131 9.17 3.69 -20.59
C ASP A 131 9.29 4.65 -19.39
N LEU A 132 8.17 4.99 -18.75
CA LEU A 132 8.15 5.79 -17.51
C LEU A 132 8.89 5.09 -16.36
N MET A 133 8.69 3.79 -16.18
CA MET A 133 9.43 3.01 -15.18
C MET A 133 10.92 3.01 -15.44
N THR A 134 11.32 2.92 -16.70
CA THR A 134 12.73 2.98 -17.12
C THR A 134 13.33 4.34 -16.78
N GLN A 135 12.64 5.42 -17.08
CA GLN A 135 13.07 6.78 -16.72
C GLN A 135 13.16 6.98 -15.20
N TYR A 136 12.17 6.46 -14.44
CA TYR A 136 12.20 6.52 -12.98
C TYR A 136 13.42 5.82 -12.40
N ALA A 137 13.73 4.62 -12.86
CA ALA A 137 14.90 3.88 -12.40
C ALA A 137 16.22 4.59 -12.77
N ALA A 138 16.26 5.29 -13.91
CA ALA A 138 17.42 6.07 -14.35
C ALA A 138 17.59 7.38 -13.56
N SER A 139 16.51 7.99 -13.10
CA SER A 139 16.54 9.31 -12.44
C SER A 139 17.32 9.33 -11.12
N GLY A 140 17.46 8.19 -10.46
CA GLY A 140 18.20 8.04 -9.21
C GLY A 140 19.71 7.83 -9.36
N VAL A 141 20.24 7.63 -10.59
CA VAL A 141 21.65 7.28 -10.79
C VAL A 141 22.25 8.12 -11.92
N SER A 142 23.10 9.06 -11.54
CA SER A 142 23.85 9.87 -12.49
C SER A 142 24.84 9.00 -13.27
N GLY A 143 24.73 9.02 -14.61
CA GLY A 143 25.67 8.36 -15.52
C GLY A 143 25.41 6.90 -15.86
N VAL A 144 24.38 6.27 -15.32
CA VAL A 144 23.94 4.92 -15.73
C VAL A 144 22.74 5.03 -16.65
N VAL A 145 22.94 4.69 -17.93
CA VAL A 145 21.81 4.51 -18.86
C VAL A 145 21.34 3.06 -18.70
N PRO A 146 20.14 2.84 -18.15
CA PRO A 146 19.65 1.49 -17.98
C PRO A 146 19.41 0.83 -19.33
N LYS A 147 20.03 -0.31 -19.58
CA LYS A 147 19.65 -1.20 -20.67
C LYS A 147 18.46 -2.04 -20.21
N PHE A 148 17.33 -1.36 -19.95
CA PHE A 148 16.14 -1.99 -19.43
C PHE A 148 15.31 -2.58 -20.53
N LEU A 149 14.65 -3.66 -20.22
CA LEU A 149 13.55 -4.22 -20.98
C LEU A 149 13.96 -4.80 -22.33
N THR A 150 14.76 -5.87 -22.28
CA THR A 150 14.73 -6.84 -23.35
C THR A 150 13.29 -7.40 -23.49
N PRO A 151 12.86 -7.87 -24.67
CA PRO A 151 11.55 -8.50 -24.83
C PRO A 151 11.26 -9.61 -23.80
N GLU A 152 12.30 -10.31 -23.35
CA GLU A 152 12.19 -11.33 -22.30
C GLU A 152 11.90 -10.74 -20.92
N THR A 153 12.47 -9.57 -20.61
CA THR A 153 12.18 -8.86 -19.33
C THR A 153 10.79 -8.24 -19.34
N GLN A 154 10.29 -7.80 -20.50
CA GLN A 154 8.92 -7.33 -20.69
C GLN A 154 7.90 -8.44 -20.43
N ALA A 155 8.18 -9.67 -20.88
CA ALA A 155 7.33 -10.84 -20.62
C ALA A 155 7.24 -11.21 -19.12
N LEU A 156 8.21 -10.78 -18.31
CA LEU A 156 8.20 -10.97 -16.84
C LEU A 156 7.54 -9.80 -16.10
N PHE A 157 6.96 -8.83 -16.80
CA PHE A 157 6.36 -7.65 -16.20
C PHE A 157 5.31 -8.02 -15.16
N ARG A 158 5.59 -7.66 -13.92
CA ARG A 158 4.67 -7.77 -12.79
C ARG A 158 4.16 -6.36 -12.44
N LYS A 159 3.00 -6.29 -11.75
CA LYS A 159 2.44 -5.01 -11.24
C LYS A 159 3.58 -4.07 -10.82
N GLY A 160 3.69 -2.92 -11.47
CA GLY A 160 4.67 -1.88 -11.18
C GLY A 160 3.99 -0.63 -10.65
N THR A 161 4.72 0.15 -9.87
CA THR A 161 4.27 1.44 -9.35
C THR A 161 5.40 2.45 -9.49
N VAL A 162 5.11 3.60 -10.08
CA VAL A 162 6.04 4.72 -10.21
C VAL A 162 5.43 5.94 -9.52
N ALA A 163 6.15 6.51 -8.56
CA ALA A 163 5.78 7.78 -7.96
C ALA A 163 6.42 8.94 -8.74
N THR A 164 5.63 9.94 -9.07
CA THR A 164 6.08 11.19 -9.68
C THR A 164 5.85 12.35 -8.72
N GLU A 165 6.12 13.58 -9.15
CA GLU A 165 5.91 14.76 -8.34
C GLU A 165 4.47 14.86 -7.81
N ARG A 166 3.45 14.60 -8.63
CA ARG A 166 2.03 14.78 -8.30
C ARG A 166 1.18 13.52 -8.39
N HIS A 167 1.69 12.47 -8.99
CA HIS A 167 0.91 11.27 -9.28
C HIS A 167 1.66 10.01 -8.87
N ILE A 168 0.90 8.96 -8.61
CA ILE A 168 1.39 7.58 -8.56
C ILE A 168 0.79 6.87 -9.76
N VAL A 169 1.65 6.31 -10.61
CA VAL A 169 1.23 5.59 -11.82
C VAL A 169 1.42 4.10 -11.58
N LYS A 170 0.38 3.33 -11.86
CA LYS A 170 0.37 1.86 -11.70
C LYS A 170 -0.01 1.20 -13.02
N GLY A 171 0.68 0.14 -13.41
CA GLY A 171 0.38 -0.65 -14.60
C GLY A 171 -0.21 -2.02 -14.26
N SER A 172 -1.06 -2.53 -15.16
CA SER A 172 -1.53 -3.92 -15.11
C SER A 172 -0.41 -4.88 -15.53
N SER A 173 -0.56 -6.17 -15.21
CA SER A 173 0.39 -7.21 -15.59
C SER A 173 -0.33 -8.44 -16.13
N GLU A 174 0.39 -9.34 -16.79
CA GLU A 174 -0.16 -10.62 -17.26
C GLU A 174 -0.77 -11.46 -16.15
N HIS A 175 -0.21 -11.38 -14.94
CA HIS A 175 -0.71 -12.14 -13.78
C HIS A 175 -1.90 -11.47 -13.09
N GLN A 176 -2.12 -10.20 -13.34
CA GLN A 176 -3.23 -9.39 -12.85
C GLN A 176 -3.71 -8.48 -13.99
N PRO A 177 -4.33 -9.06 -15.03
CA PRO A 177 -4.84 -8.28 -16.15
C PRO A 177 -5.90 -7.29 -15.64
N PHE A 178 -5.89 -6.07 -16.19
CA PHE A 178 -6.83 -5.00 -15.83
C PHE A 178 -6.87 -4.65 -14.34
N VAL A 179 -5.78 -4.89 -13.58
CA VAL A 179 -5.75 -4.49 -12.17
C VAL A 179 -5.89 -2.97 -12.02
N ALA A 180 -5.44 -2.20 -12.99
CA ALA A 180 -5.62 -0.75 -13.06
C ALA A 180 -7.11 -0.35 -13.11
N LEU A 181 -7.89 -0.96 -14.00
CA LEU A 181 -9.34 -0.73 -14.11
C LEU A 181 -10.09 -1.26 -12.88
N ASN A 182 -9.69 -2.43 -12.35
CA ASN A 182 -10.24 -2.99 -11.12
C ASN A 182 -10.06 -2.02 -9.94
N GLU A 183 -8.85 -1.53 -9.72
CA GLU A 183 -8.56 -0.56 -8.66
C GLU A 183 -9.33 0.74 -8.88
N HIS A 184 -9.39 1.26 -10.10
CA HIS A 184 -10.17 2.46 -10.42
C HIS A 184 -11.64 2.32 -10.03
N LEU A 185 -12.31 1.25 -10.45
CA LEU A 185 -13.73 1.01 -10.13
C LEU A 185 -13.96 0.85 -8.62
N CYS A 186 -13.06 0.18 -7.90
CA CYS A 186 -13.14 0.07 -6.44
C CYS A 186 -12.87 1.42 -5.74
N MET A 187 -11.98 2.25 -6.28
CA MET A 187 -11.75 3.60 -5.78
C MET A 187 -12.94 4.53 -6.07
N GLU A 188 -13.66 4.33 -7.19
CA GLU A 188 -14.95 5.00 -7.43
C GLU A 188 -15.97 4.65 -6.35
N VAL A 189 -16.09 3.37 -5.96
CA VAL A 189 -16.92 2.99 -4.83
C VAL A 189 -16.49 3.71 -3.55
N ALA A 190 -15.18 3.75 -3.26
CA ALA A 190 -14.68 4.44 -2.08
C ALA A 190 -15.05 5.93 -2.08
N ARG A 191 -14.90 6.63 -3.20
CA ARG A 191 -15.28 8.05 -3.33
C ARG A 191 -16.79 8.30 -3.17
N ARG A 192 -17.63 7.36 -3.64
CA ARG A 192 -19.11 7.45 -3.50
C ARG A 192 -19.58 7.30 -2.05
N THR A 193 -18.73 6.81 -1.14
CA THR A 193 -19.05 6.83 0.31
C THR A 193 -18.99 8.23 0.91
N LYS A 194 -18.43 9.22 0.20
CA LYS A 194 -18.19 10.60 0.66
C LYS A 194 -17.15 10.70 1.80
N VAL A 195 -16.55 9.60 2.18
CA VAL A 195 -15.35 9.59 3.04
C VAL A 195 -14.14 9.93 2.15
N PRO A 196 -13.17 10.73 2.61
CA PRO A 196 -12.00 11.08 1.82
C PRO A 196 -11.31 9.85 1.22
N ALA A 197 -11.16 9.85 -0.10
CA ALA A 197 -10.50 8.79 -0.86
C ALA A 197 -9.64 9.41 -1.98
N ALA A 198 -8.57 8.74 -2.37
CA ALA A 198 -7.68 9.22 -3.43
C ALA A 198 -8.40 9.31 -4.78
N ASN A 199 -8.11 10.35 -5.54
CA ASN A 199 -8.60 10.50 -6.90
C ASN A 199 -7.81 9.59 -7.84
N THR A 200 -8.52 8.95 -8.76
CA THR A 200 -7.93 8.05 -9.74
C THR A 200 -8.48 8.31 -11.13
N VAL A 201 -7.63 8.14 -12.13
CA VAL A 201 -8.01 8.11 -13.55
C VAL A 201 -7.40 6.86 -14.15
N VAL A 202 -8.13 6.17 -15.01
CA VAL A 202 -7.66 4.96 -15.71
C VAL A 202 -7.53 5.25 -17.21
N SER A 203 -6.55 4.62 -17.86
CA SER A 203 -6.39 4.70 -19.31
C SER A 203 -7.58 4.10 -20.05
N GLU A 204 -7.83 4.56 -21.29
CA GLU A 204 -8.95 4.09 -22.13
C GLU A 204 -8.93 2.59 -22.35
N ASP A 205 -7.75 1.98 -22.41
CA ASP A 205 -7.57 0.53 -22.54
C ASP A 205 -7.66 -0.22 -21.17
N GLY A 206 -7.81 0.50 -20.05
CA GLY A 206 -7.93 -0.07 -18.72
C GLY A 206 -6.63 -0.64 -18.11
N GLN A 207 -5.47 -0.37 -18.71
CA GLN A 207 -4.20 -1.00 -18.33
C GLN A 207 -3.33 -0.16 -17.40
N VAL A 208 -3.52 1.15 -17.37
CA VAL A 208 -2.74 2.08 -16.55
C VAL A 208 -3.66 2.89 -15.65
N LEU A 209 -3.32 2.99 -14.39
CA LEU A 209 -3.99 3.80 -13.37
C LEU A 209 -3.08 4.96 -12.97
N VAL A 210 -3.64 6.15 -12.98
CA VAL A 210 -3.02 7.35 -12.43
C VAL A 210 -3.77 7.73 -11.15
N VAL A 211 -3.06 7.79 -10.05
CA VAL A 211 -3.57 8.18 -8.72
C VAL A 211 -3.00 9.55 -8.38
N GLU A 212 -3.86 10.51 -8.07
CA GLU A 212 -3.43 11.80 -7.55
C GLU A 212 -2.87 11.64 -6.13
N ARG A 213 -1.72 12.24 -5.85
CA ARG A 213 -1.08 12.19 -4.53
C ARG A 213 -1.85 13.08 -3.55
N PHE A 214 -2.44 12.47 -2.53
CA PHE A 214 -3.16 13.16 -1.46
C PHE A 214 -2.24 13.76 -0.37
N ASP A 215 -0.97 13.40 -0.39
CA ASP A 215 0.07 13.96 0.49
C ASP A 215 0.63 15.31 -0.01
N ILE A 216 0.01 15.88 -1.04
CA ILE A 216 0.33 17.20 -1.59
C ILE A 216 -0.91 18.06 -1.49
N ASP A 217 -0.79 19.24 -0.92
CA ASP A 217 -1.90 20.18 -0.84
C ASP A 217 -2.08 21.01 -2.13
N THR A 218 -3.11 21.83 -2.15
CA THR A 218 -3.43 22.70 -3.31
C THR A 218 -2.35 23.74 -3.61
N ALA A 219 -1.51 24.09 -2.63
CA ALA A 219 -0.37 24.98 -2.79
C ALA A 219 0.91 24.23 -3.27
N GLY A 220 0.84 22.91 -3.45
CA GLY A 220 1.98 22.09 -3.82
C GLY A 220 2.88 21.72 -2.64
N GLN A 221 2.47 21.99 -1.41
CA GLN A 221 3.22 21.66 -0.20
C GLN A 221 3.04 20.17 0.13
N ARG A 222 4.14 19.49 0.43
CA ARG A 222 4.10 18.07 0.83
C ARG A 222 3.78 17.93 2.31
N LYS A 223 2.79 17.09 2.62
CA LYS A 223 2.45 16.65 3.98
C LYS A 223 3.29 15.44 4.38
N GLY A 224 3.44 15.22 5.69
CA GLY A 224 3.92 13.93 6.19
C GLY A 224 2.94 12.83 5.84
N PHE A 225 3.47 11.68 5.48
CA PHE A 225 2.71 10.45 5.28
C PHE A 225 3.47 9.30 5.92
N GLU A 226 2.78 8.51 6.74
CA GLU A 226 3.32 7.27 7.31
C GLU A 226 2.25 6.18 7.28
N ASP A 227 2.59 5.04 6.72
CA ASP A 227 1.72 3.88 6.77
C ASP A 227 1.76 3.18 8.15
N PHE A 228 0.72 2.40 8.44
CA PHE A 228 0.62 1.72 9.72
C PHE A 228 1.64 0.58 9.88
N CYS A 229 2.22 0.07 8.77
CA CYS A 229 3.31 -0.89 8.81
C CYS A 229 4.53 -0.27 9.51
N SER A 230 4.94 0.92 9.07
CA SER A 230 6.02 1.70 9.66
C SER A 230 5.74 2.04 11.14
N LEU A 231 4.57 2.59 11.44
CA LEU A 231 4.19 3.00 12.79
C LEU A 231 4.11 1.85 13.79
N LEU A 232 3.84 0.64 13.31
CA LEU A 232 3.84 -0.59 14.12
C LEU A 232 5.23 -1.23 14.25
N GLY A 233 6.26 -0.63 13.65
CA GLY A 233 7.60 -1.17 13.65
C GLY A 233 7.76 -2.44 12.81
N LEU A 234 6.85 -2.67 11.85
CA LEU A 234 6.86 -3.84 10.98
C LEU A 234 7.70 -3.58 9.73
N VAL A 235 8.37 -4.62 9.25
CA VAL A 235 9.04 -4.60 7.94
C VAL A 235 8.04 -4.96 6.82
N PRO A 236 8.34 -4.64 5.53
CA PRO A 236 7.41 -4.89 4.42
C PRO A 236 6.89 -6.32 4.33
N GLU A 237 7.71 -7.31 4.67
CA GLU A 237 7.35 -8.74 4.66
C GLU A 237 6.28 -9.09 5.70
N GLN A 238 6.16 -8.29 6.77
CA GLN A 238 5.21 -8.48 7.87
C GLN A 238 3.92 -7.69 7.70
N LYS A 239 3.72 -7.02 6.58
CA LYS A 239 2.57 -6.12 6.34
C LYS A 239 1.19 -6.76 6.56
N TYR A 240 1.09 -8.09 6.45
CA TYR A 240 -0.12 -8.88 6.70
C TYR A 240 -0.23 -9.42 8.14
N GLU A 241 0.79 -9.23 8.98
CA GLU A 241 0.86 -9.81 10.34
C GLU A 241 0.26 -8.89 11.41
N SER A 242 -0.77 -8.14 11.07
CA SER A 242 -1.39 -7.19 12.00
C SER A 242 -2.89 -7.37 12.10
N THR A 243 -3.49 -6.59 12.98
CA THR A 243 -4.92 -6.63 13.27
C THR A 243 -5.55 -5.25 13.12
N TRP A 244 -6.83 -5.20 12.82
CA TRP A 244 -7.59 -3.96 12.77
C TRP A 244 -7.68 -3.28 14.14
N GLU A 245 -7.64 -4.04 15.23
CA GLU A 245 -7.59 -3.51 16.60
C GLU A 245 -6.30 -2.73 16.87
N ARG A 246 -5.16 -3.18 16.32
CA ARG A 246 -3.90 -2.41 16.37
C ARG A 246 -4.00 -1.13 15.54
N ALA A 247 -4.65 -1.18 14.38
CA ALA A 247 -4.91 0.01 13.57
C ALA A 247 -5.79 1.02 14.34
N ALA A 248 -6.88 0.58 14.97
CA ALA A 248 -7.72 1.45 15.81
C ALA A 248 -6.95 2.03 17.01
N ARG A 249 -6.00 1.27 17.58
CA ARG A 249 -5.15 1.78 18.65
C ARG A 249 -4.24 2.90 18.16
N LEU A 250 -3.59 2.76 16.99
CA LEU A 250 -2.80 3.83 16.40
C LEU A 250 -3.63 5.10 16.21
N VAL A 251 -4.86 4.98 15.71
CA VAL A 251 -5.74 6.14 15.54
C VAL A 251 -6.00 6.83 16.89
N ARG A 252 -6.26 6.09 17.94
CA ARG A 252 -6.48 6.64 19.29
C ARG A 252 -5.22 7.27 19.88
N ASP A 253 -4.03 6.70 19.58
CA ASP A 253 -2.77 7.11 20.20
C ASP A 253 -2.15 8.33 19.48
N TYR A 254 -2.44 8.57 18.19
CA TYR A 254 -1.83 9.64 17.39
C TYR A 254 -2.79 10.74 16.96
N VAL A 255 -4.10 10.49 16.94
CA VAL A 255 -5.09 11.44 16.43
C VAL A 255 -5.71 12.24 17.56
N GLU A 256 -5.69 13.58 17.43
CA GLU A 256 -6.29 14.48 18.40
C GLU A 256 -7.83 14.29 18.50
N PRO A 257 -8.44 14.55 19.68
CA PRO A 257 -9.86 14.30 19.94
C PRO A 257 -10.82 14.90 18.91
N GLU A 258 -10.49 16.09 18.38
CA GLU A 258 -11.31 16.82 17.41
C GLU A 258 -11.43 16.09 16.06
N ARG A 259 -10.42 15.30 15.70
CA ARG A 259 -10.32 14.53 14.44
C ARG A 259 -10.57 13.04 14.62
N LEU A 260 -10.71 12.59 15.87
CA LEU A 260 -10.81 11.17 16.18
C LEU A 260 -12.05 10.53 15.53
N ARG A 261 -13.20 11.21 15.56
CA ARG A 261 -14.44 10.67 14.97
C ARG A 261 -14.33 10.49 13.46
N SER A 262 -13.84 11.49 12.73
CA SER A 262 -13.69 11.42 11.28
C SER A 262 -12.63 10.39 10.86
N SER A 263 -11.55 10.25 11.63
CA SER A 263 -10.51 9.25 11.43
C SER A 263 -11.04 7.82 11.69
N ASN A 264 -11.84 7.63 12.75
CA ASN A 264 -12.50 6.35 13.02
C ASN A 264 -13.53 6.00 11.94
N GLU A 265 -14.27 6.97 11.41
CA GLU A 265 -15.20 6.75 10.30
C GLU A 265 -14.46 6.30 9.04
N ARG A 266 -13.35 6.94 8.72
CA ARG A 266 -12.48 6.58 7.58
C ARG A 266 -11.97 5.14 7.71
N LEU A 267 -11.49 4.76 8.90
CA LEU A 267 -11.04 3.41 9.19
C LEU A 267 -12.17 2.38 9.13
N ALA A 268 -13.37 2.73 9.64
CA ALA A 268 -14.56 1.88 9.58
C ALA A 268 -15.00 1.62 8.14
N VAL A 269 -15.09 2.68 7.32
CA VAL A 269 -15.47 2.57 5.90
C VAL A 269 -14.43 1.76 5.13
N THR A 270 -13.13 1.94 5.38
CA THR A 270 -12.07 1.13 4.75
C THR A 270 -12.25 -0.36 5.07
N LEU A 271 -12.54 -0.71 6.32
CA LEU A 271 -12.83 -2.10 6.71
C LEU A 271 -14.07 -2.64 5.99
N LEU A 272 -15.17 -1.89 5.99
CA LEU A 272 -16.41 -2.33 5.36
C LEU A 272 -16.26 -2.49 3.83
N LEU A 273 -15.53 -1.58 3.17
CA LEU A 273 -15.18 -1.69 1.75
C LEU A 273 -14.30 -2.91 1.47
N THR A 274 -13.33 -3.21 2.36
CA THR A 274 -12.51 -4.42 2.27
C THR A 274 -13.37 -5.68 2.18
N PHE A 275 -14.41 -5.77 3.01
CA PHE A 275 -15.34 -6.90 3.00
C PHE A 275 -16.35 -6.83 1.85
N ALA A 276 -16.85 -5.66 1.49
CA ALA A 276 -17.80 -5.47 0.41
C ALA A 276 -17.20 -5.81 -0.97
N LEU A 277 -15.95 -5.44 -1.19
CA LEU A 277 -15.28 -5.56 -2.49
C LEU A 277 -14.38 -6.80 -2.62
N GLY A 278 -14.20 -7.58 -1.55
CA GLY A 278 -13.31 -8.74 -1.56
C GLY A 278 -11.83 -8.34 -1.69
N ASN A 279 -11.40 -7.29 -0.97
CA ASN A 279 -10.01 -6.85 -0.97
C ASN A 279 -9.16 -7.65 0.02
N ALA A 280 -8.71 -8.85 -0.36
CA ALA A 280 -7.79 -9.66 0.45
C ALA A 280 -6.37 -9.06 0.56
N ASP A 281 -6.07 -8.00 -0.19
CA ASP A 281 -4.77 -7.31 -0.16
C ASP A 281 -4.77 -6.07 0.76
N CYS A 282 -5.85 -5.82 1.50
CA CYS A 282 -5.86 -4.74 2.49
C CYS A 282 -4.99 -5.10 3.70
N HIS A 283 -3.84 -4.45 3.80
CA HIS A 283 -2.83 -4.68 4.84
C HIS A 283 -2.37 -3.36 5.46
N THR A 284 -1.43 -3.41 6.41
CA THR A 284 -0.99 -2.22 7.16
C THR A 284 -0.35 -1.12 6.31
N LYS A 285 0.17 -1.42 5.12
CA LYS A 285 0.66 -0.41 4.17
C LYS A 285 -0.46 0.29 3.38
N ASN A 286 -1.70 -0.24 3.39
CA ASN A 286 -2.87 0.40 2.79
C ASN A 286 -3.65 1.28 3.77
N LEU A 287 -3.13 1.46 4.97
CA LEU A 287 -3.61 2.37 6.01
C LEU A 287 -2.46 3.29 6.41
N GLY A 288 -2.75 4.55 6.68
CA GLY A 288 -1.71 5.48 7.08
C GLY A 288 -2.27 6.76 7.69
N PHE A 289 -1.36 7.61 8.13
CA PHE A 289 -1.65 8.96 8.57
C PHE A 289 -1.09 9.99 7.59
N VAL A 290 -1.80 11.10 7.48
CA VAL A 290 -1.30 12.35 6.88
C VAL A 290 -1.24 13.42 7.97
N TYR A 291 -0.21 14.27 7.92
CA TYR A 291 0.01 15.31 8.94
C TYR A 291 0.91 16.43 8.41
N THR A 292 0.78 17.65 8.94
CA THR A 292 1.73 18.73 8.75
C THR A 292 2.69 18.83 9.95
N HIS A 293 2.19 18.53 11.15
CA HIS A 293 2.95 18.43 12.40
C HIS A 293 2.34 17.35 13.31
N GLN A 294 2.99 17.04 14.41
CA GLN A 294 2.59 15.93 15.30
C GLN A 294 1.21 16.06 15.96
N ASN A 295 0.61 17.25 15.98
CA ASN A 295 -0.69 17.51 16.61
C ASN A 295 -1.82 17.71 15.59
N ASP A 296 -1.59 17.46 14.29
CA ASP A 296 -2.64 17.54 13.27
C ASP A 296 -2.78 16.23 12.46
N VAL A 297 -2.40 15.14 13.09
CA VAL A 297 -2.46 13.80 12.50
C VAL A 297 -3.90 13.38 12.24
N GLU A 298 -4.16 12.87 11.05
CA GLU A 298 -5.43 12.23 10.69
C GLU A 298 -5.20 10.98 9.83
N VAL A 299 -6.17 10.06 9.82
CA VAL A 299 -6.12 8.90 8.92
C VAL A 299 -6.09 9.39 7.47
N ALA A 300 -5.19 8.86 6.66
CA ALA A 300 -5.07 9.19 5.24
C ALA A 300 -6.38 8.94 4.49
N PRO A 301 -6.65 9.63 3.38
CA PRO A 301 -7.73 9.23 2.47
C PRO A 301 -7.64 7.75 2.12
N ILE A 302 -8.76 7.09 1.83
CA ILE A 302 -8.77 5.69 1.37
C ILE A 302 -7.98 5.59 0.06
N TYR A 303 -7.11 4.60 -0.06
CA TYR A 303 -6.30 4.34 -1.26
C TYR A 303 -6.08 2.85 -1.45
N ASP A 304 -5.65 2.44 -2.64
CA ASP A 304 -5.26 1.07 -2.98
C ASP A 304 -6.37 0.04 -2.73
N MET A 305 -7.62 0.41 -3.06
CA MET A 305 -8.78 -0.46 -2.92
C MET A 305 -9.02 -1.22 -4.21
N LEU A 306 -9.11 -2.56 -4.15
CA LEU A 306 -9.34 -3.40 -5.33
C LEU A 306 -10.06 -4.70 -4.95
N THR A 307 -10.67 -5.36 -5.93
CA THR A 307 -11.22 -6.71 -5.79
C THR A 307 -10.16 -7.74 -6.15
N ILE A 308 -9.26 -8.06 -5.21
CA ILE A 308 -8.17 -9.00 -5.49
C ILE A 308 -8.68 -10.43 -5.64
N LEU A 309 -9.80 -10.78 -5.01
CA LEU A 309 -10.44 -12.10 -5.15
C LEU A 309 -10.97 -12.38 -6.57
N ALA A 310 -11.02 -11.37 -7.45
CA ALA A 310 -11.36 -11.55 -8.86
C ALA A 310 -10.29 -12.33 -9.66
N TYR A 311 -9.09 -12.50 -9.11
CA TYR A 311 -8.00 -13.22 -9.77
C TYR A 311 -7.85 -14.62 -9.20
N ASP A 312 -7.74 -15.65 -10.08
CA ASP A 312 -7.67 -17.07 -9.71
C ASP A 312 -6.66 -17.37 -8.60
N ARG A 313 -5.46 -16.79 -8.74
CA ARG A 313 -4.38 -16.96 -7.77
C ARG A 313 -4.77 -16.54 -6.36
N TYR A 314 -5.67 -15.59 -6.20
CA TYR A 314 -6.05 -14.98 -4.94
C TYR A 314 -7.50 -15.28 -4.52
N ALA A 315 -8.26 -16.01 -5.34
CA ALA A 315 -9.70 -16.24 -5.15
C ALA A 315 -10.06 -16.86 -3.78
N ASN A 316 -9.13 -17.59 -3.18
CA ASN A 316 -9.32 -18.25 -1.87
C ASN A 316 -8.54 -17.56 -0.73
N ASN A 317 -7.95 -16.40 -0.96
CA ASN A 317 -7.20 -15.70 0.09
C ASN A 317 -8.16 -15.22 1.19
N PRO A 318 -7.75 -15.34 2.46
CA PRO A 318 -8.47 -14.70 3.56
C PRO A 318 -8.28 -13.18 3.50
N PRO A 319 -9.02 -12.41 4.32
CA PRO A 319 -8.72 -10.98 4.53
C PRO A 319 -7.25 -10.74 4.91
N GLY A 320 -6.67 -9.64 4.42
CA GLY A 320 -5.25 -9.33 4.62
C GLY A 320 -4.85 -9.17 6.09
N MET A 321 -5.74 -8.62 6.94
CA MET A 321 -5.50 -8.45 8.37
C MET A 321 -6.52 -9.21 9.22
N TYR A 322 -6.14 -9.47 10.47
CA TYR A 322 -7.01 -10.11 11.45
C TYR A 322 -8.06 -9.13 12.00
N VAL A 323 -9.27 -9.64 12.26
CA VAL A 323 -10.30 -9.02 13.10
C VAL A 323 -10.69 -10.04 14.16
N ASP A 324 -10.74 -9.66 15.42
CA ASP A 324 -11.10 -10.55 16.55
C ASP A 324 -10.30 -11.89 16.52
N GLY A 325 -9.00 -11.78 16.22
CA GLY A 325 -8.06 -12.90 16.15
C GLY A 325 -8.23 -13.83 14.95
N ARG A 326 -9.03 -13.49 13.94
CA ARG A 326 -9.33 -14.34 12.77
C ARG A 326 -9.13 -13.61 11.46
N LYS A 327 -8.75 -14.36 10.44
CA LYS A 327 -8.80 -13.96 9.03
C LYS A 327 -9.87 -14.77 8.32
N SER A 328 -11.10 -14.31 8.36
CA SER A 328 -12.25 -14.97 7.72
C SER A 328 -13.17 -13.96 7.08
N TRP A 329 -13.77 -14.31 5.96
CA TRP A 329 -14.79 -13.49 5.30
C TRP A 329 -16.18 -13.63 5.97
N ASP A 330 -16.43 -14.75 6.62
CA ASP A 330 -17.69 -15.01 7.32
C ASP A 330 -17.56 -14.72 8.82
N MET A 331 -17.61 -13.43 9.17
CA MET A 331 -17.55 -13.00 10.58
C MET A 331 -18.30 -11.70 10.87
N PRO A 332 -19.60 -11.58 10.51
CA PRO A 332 -20.33 -10.33 10.70
C PRO A 332 -20.33 -9.87 12.16
N LYS A 333 -20.48 -10.77 13.13
CA LYS A 333 -20.46 -10.42 14.56
C LYS A 333 -19.16 -9.79 15.01
N ALA A 334 -18.03 -10.22 14.47
CA ALA A 334 -16.71 -9.65 14.78
C ALA A 334 -16.58 -8.23 14.20
N LEU A 335 -17.09 -7.99 12.97
CA LEU A 335 -17.11 -6.66 12.36
C LEU A 335 -17.94 -5.68 13.21
N TRP A 336 -19.14 -6.06 13.62
CA TRP A 336 -20.00 -5.20 14.46
C TRP A 336 -19.37 -4.92 15.81
N ARG A 337 -18.76 -5.92 16.44
CA ARG A 337 -18.02 -5.76 17.70
C ARG A 337 -16.87 -4.80 17.55
N TYR A 338 -16.07 -4.94 16.50
CA TYR A 338 -14.95 -4.06 16.20
C TYR A 338 -15.41 -2.60 16.05
N LEU A 339 -16.43 -2.34 15.22
CA LEU A 339 -16.98 -1.00 15.02
C LEU A 339 -17.47 -0.37 16.32
N GLN A 340 -18.07 -1.17 17.22
CA GLN A 340 -18.58 -0.68 18.50
C GLN A 340 -17.46 -0.46 19.53
N GLN A 341 -16.64 -1.48 19.78
CA GLN A 341 -15.70 -1.48 20.90
C GLN A 341 -14.42 -0.71 20.62
N HIS A 342 -13.96 -0.70 19.37
CA HIS A 342 -12.69 -0.09 19.00
C HIS A 342 -12.84 1.27 18.33
N LEU A 343 -13.94 1.51 17.61
CA LEU A 343 -14.19 2.75 16.89
C LEU A 343 -15.35 3.59 17.46
N GLY A 344 -16.10 3.07 18.44
CA GLY A 344 -17.13 3.82 19.15
C GLY A 344 -18.45 4.04 18.37
N PHE A 345 -18.74 3.23 17.33
CA PHE A 345 -19.98 3.33 16.57
C PHE A 345 -21.09 2.47 17.21
N ASP A 346 -22.17 3.11 17.65
CA ASP A 346 -23.35 2.43 18.13
C ASP A 346 -24.08 1.68 16.99
N PRO A 347 -25.06 0.80 17.31
CA PRO A 347 -25.76 0.01 16.28
C PRO A 347 -26.49 0.83 15.22
N SER A 348 -26.91 2.07 15.52
CA SER A 348 -27.53 2.96 14.54
C SER A 348 -26.50 3.49 13.55
N ALA A 349 -25.37 3.99 14.06
CA ALA A 349 -24.26 4.46 13.25
C ALA A 349 -23.65 3.33 12.39
N GLN A 350 -23.54 2.11 12.94
CA GLN A 350 -23.09 0.94 12.18
C GLN A 350 -23.98 0.66 10.97
N ARG A 351 -25.32 0.69 11.13
CA ARG A 351 -26.27 0.54 10.02
C ARG A 351 -26.10 1.63 8.96
N GLN A 352 -25.93 2.88 9.39
CA GLN A 352 -25.69 4.00 8.46
C GLN A 352 -24.40 3.81 7.65
N LEU A 353 -23.32 3.36 8.27
CA LEU A 353 -22.06 3.07 7.59
C LEU A 353 -22.21 1.94 6.55
N VAL A 354 -22.92 0.85 6.90
CA VAL A 354 -23.19 -0.25 5.97
C VAL A 354 -24.07 0.21 4.82
N ASP A 355 -25.13 0.96 5.10
CA ASP A 355 -26.01 1.48 4.06
C ASP A 355 -25.29 2.45 3.12
N CYS A 356 -24.37 3.25 3.66
CA CYS A 356 -23.51 4.13 2.88
C CYS A 356 -22.64 3.32 1.92
N VAL A 357 -21.92 2.31 2.42
CA VAL A 357 -21.05 1.44 1.60
C VAL A 357 -21.88 0.67 0.55
N CYS A 358 -22.98 0.08 0.94
CA CYS A 358 -23.84 -0.64 0.01
C CYS A 358 -24.39 0.27 -1.11
N SER A 359 -24.80 1.50 -0.77
CA SER A 359 -25.28 2.47 -1.76
C SER A 359 -24.18 2.95 -2.69
N ALA A 360 -22.95 3.06 -2.17
CA ALA A 360 -21.79 3.40 -2.99
C ALA A 360 -21.49 2.27 -4.00
N VAL A 361 -21.50 1.01 -3.58
CA VAL A 361 -21.32 -0.13 -4.49
C VAL A 361 -22.46 -0.15 -5.53
N ASP A 362 -23.73 -0.02 -5.13
CA ASP A 362 -24.88 0.06 -6.05
C ASP A 362 -24.66 1.09 -7.16
N SER A 363 -24.12 2.25 -6.80
CA SER A 363 -23.97 3.37 -7.74
C SER A 363 -22.87 3.15 -8.78
N VAL A 364 -21.92 2.24 -8.56
CA VAL A 364 -20.81 1.92 -9.48
C VAL A 364 -21.08 0.65 -10.30
N VAL A 365 -22.01 -0.22 -9.87
CA VAL A 365 -22.36 -1.44 -10.63
C VAL A 365 -22.72 -1.17 -12.10
N PRO A 366 -23.47 -0.11 -12.46
CA PRO A 366 -23.73 0.20 -13.88
C PRO A 366 -22.45 0.46 -14.69
N GLU A 367 -21.47 1.14 -14.10
CA GLU A 367 -20.18 1.43 -14.71
C GLU A 367 -19.34 0.15 -14.87
N LEU A 368 -19.28 -0.68 -13.83
CA LEU A 368 -18.65 -2.01 -13.93
C LEU A 368 -19.26 -2.84 -15.06
N LYS A 369 -20.61 -2.88 -15.17
CA LYS A 369 -21.32 -3.59 -16.24
C LYS A 369 -21.04 -2.99 -17.64
N HIS A 370 -20.87 -1.67 -17.72
CA HIS A 370 -20.46 -1.01 -18.96
C HIS A 370 -19.10 -1.49 -19.41
N HIS A 371 -18.10 -1.50 -18.50
CA HIS A 371 -16.76 -1.99 -18.82
C HIS A 371 -16.71 -3.48 -19.14
N ILE A 372 -17.49 -4.32 -18.45
CA ILE A 372 -17.65 -5.75 -18.80
C ILE A 372 -18.05 -5.90 -20.28
N ARG A 373 -18.93 -5.05 -20.77
CA ARG A 373 -19.47 -5.10 -22.12
C ARG A 373 -18.54 -4.52 -23.19
N HIS A 374 -17.84 -3.43 -22.87
CA HIS A 374 -17.20 -2.57 -23.87
C HIS A 374 -15.67 -2.56 -23.80
N THR A 375 -15.06 -2.93 -22.68
CA THR A 375 -13.59 -2.99 -22.56
C THR A 375 -13.10 -4.37 -22.99
N LYS A 376 -12.46 -4.43 -24.17
CA LYS A 376 -12.01 -5.68 -24.77
C LYS A 376 -11.08 -6.45 -23.81
N GLY A 377 -11.47 -7.67 -23.46
CA GLY A 377 -10.68 -8.58 -22.59
C GLY A 377 -10.95 -8.42 -21.09
N PHE A 378 -11.72 -7.40 -20.67
CA PHE A 378 -12.02 -7.19 -19.24
C PHE A 378 -13.14 -8.12 -18.71
N GLU A 379 -13.99 -8.66 -19.59
CA GLU A 379 -15.16 -9.43 -19.21
C GLU A 379 -14.89 -10.51 -18.11
N PRO A 380 -13.85 -11.37 -18.21
CA PRO A 380 -13.62 -12.39 -17.20
C PRO A 380 -13.33 -11.80 -15.80
N VAL A 381 -12.55 -10.72 -15.73
CA VAL A 381 -12.23 -10.05 -14.48
C VAL A 381 -13.45 -9.32 -13.93
N GLY A 382 -14.15 -8.58 -14.80
CA GLY A 382 -15.32 -7.79 -14.43
C GLY A 382 -16.48 -8.65 -13.92
N LEU A 383 -16.74 -9.81 -14.51
CA LEU A 383 -17.76 -10.75 -14.03
C LEU A 383 -17.41 -11.29 -12.64
N ARG A 384 -16.15 -11.58 -12.39
CA ARG A 384 -15.70 -12.00 -11.05
C ARG A 384 -15.78 -10.89 -10.03
N MET A 385 -15.45 -9.64 -10.41
CA MET A 385 -15.68 -8.49 -9.55
C MET A 385 -17.15 -8.38 -9.16
N LEU A 386 -18.08 -8.44 -10.12
CA LEU A 386 -19.51 -8.34 -9.87
C LEU A 386 -20.00 -9.48 -8.96
N TRP A 387 -19.49 -10.69 -9.16
CA TRP A 387 -19.79 -11.82 -8.29
C TRP A 387 -19.27 -11.61 -6.87
N GLU A 388 -18.02 -11.17 -6.71
CA GLU A 388 -17.42 -10.91 -5.40
C GLU A 388 -18.12 -9.76 -4.66
N TRP A 389 -18.60 -8.74 -5.38
CA TRP A 389 -19.39 -7.66 -4.78
C TRP A 389 -20.75 -8.18 -4.27
N ASN A 390 -21.39 -9.13 -4.97
CA ASN A 390 -22.57 -9.82 -4.46
C ASN A 390 -22.27 -10.62 -3.17
N GLU A 391 -21.17 -11.35 -3.15
CA GLU A 391 -20.72 -12.04 -1.93
C GLU A 391 -20.40 -11.05 -0.80
N GLY A 392 -19.79 -9.91 -1.14
CA GLY A 392 -19.51 -8.82 -0.21
C GLY A 392 -20.79 -8.26 0.45
N MET A 393 -21.86 -8.10 -0.31
CA MET A 393 -23.16 -7.70 0.26
C MET A 393 -23.68 -8.72 1.27
N LYS A 394 -23.52 -10.01 1.02
CA LYS A 394 -23.88 -11.08 1.97
C LYS A 394 -23.01 -11.02 3.24
N ARG A 395 -21.69 -10.78 3.09
CA ARG A 395 -20.77 -10.60 4.22
C ARG A 395 -21.16 -9.46 5.14
N LEU A 396 -21.68 -8.37 4.57
CA LEU A 396 -22.22 -7.22 5.31
C LEU A 396 -23.68 -7.40 5.75
N GLN A 397 -24.27 -8.58 5.54
CA GLN A 397 -25.68 -8.88 5.80
C GLN A 397 -26.65 -7.94 5.07
N ALA A 398 -26.22 -7.35 3.96
CA ALA A 398 -27.07 -6.55 3.12
C ALA A 398 -28.02 -7.44 2.31
N ARG A 399 -29.31 -7.07 2.27
CA ARG A 399 -30.33 -7.78 1.48
C ARG A 399 -30.34 -7.30 0.01
N ARG A 400 -29.16 -7.05 -0.55
CA ARG A 400 -28.97 -6.54 -1.92
C ARG A 400 -28.12 -7.52 -2.71
N THR A 401 -28.53 -7.77 -3.94
CA THR A 401 -27.76 -8.51 -4.92
C THR A 401 -27.90 -7.83 -6.27
N PHE A 402 -26.85 -7.88 -7.08
CA PHE A 402 -26.83 -7.31 -8.41
C PHE A 402 -27.08 -8.42 -9.44
N ALA A 403 -28.02 -8.20 -10.38
CA ALA A 403 -28.26 -9.15 -11.46
C ALA A 403 -26.97 -9.28 -12.31
N MET A 404 -26.59 -10.52 -12.56
CA MET A 404 -25.57 -10.81 -13.56
C MET A 404 -26.07 -10.35 -14.95
N PRO A 405 -25.18 -10.02 -15.89
CA PRO A 405 -25.58 -9.74 -17.26
C PRO A 405 -26.32 -10.92 -17.90
N ASP A 406 -27.38 -10.66 -18.66
CA ASP A 406 -28.29 -11.67 -19.23
C ASP A 406 -27.58 -12.74 -20.07
N TRP A 407 -26.45 -12.37 -20.76
CA TRP A 407 -25.65 -13.34 -21.51
C TRP A 407 -24.86 -14.32 -20.63
N VAL A 408 -24.68 -14.04 -19.33
CA VAL A 408 -24.00 -14.93 -18.36
C VAL A 408 -24.97 -15.97 -17.82
N GLU A 409 -26.26 -15.65 -17.70
CA GLU A 409 -27.30 -16.61 -17.29
C GLU A 409 -27.49 -17.75 -18.32
N SER A 410 -27.10 -17.50 -19.57
CA SER A 410 -27.11 -18.50 -20.65
C SER A 410 -25.77 -19.23 -20.86
N ALA A 411 -24.70 -18.80 -20.19
CA ALA A 411 -23.40 -19.47 -20.25
C ALA A 411 -23.29 -20.57 -19.19
N PRO A 412 -22.60 -21.68 -19.45
CA PRO A 412 -22.35 -22.69 -18.42
C PRO A 412 -21.61 -22.04 -17.25
N THR A 413 -22.08 -22.27 -16.05
CA THR A 413 -21.53 -21.77 -14.78
C THR A 413 -20.13 -22.32 -14.45
N GLU A 414 -19.55 -23.10 -15.33
CA GLU A 414 -18.21 -23.74 -15.26
C GLU A 414 -17.09 -22.71 -15.34
N GLY A 415 -16.96 -21.74 -14.73
CA GLY A 415 -15.86 -20.77 -14.70
C GLY A 415 -16.10 -19.66 -13.69
N LEU A 416 -17.35 -19.52 -13.18
CA LEU A 416 -17.74 -18.54 -12.18
C LEU A 416 -17.81 -19.12 -10.77
N SER A 417 -17.74 -20.47 -10.63
CA SER A 417 -17.55 -21.10 -9.31
C SER A 417 -16.13 -20.80 -8.81
N ARG A 418 -15.98 -20.52 -7.53
CA ARG A 418 -14.64 -20.46 -6.93
C ARG A 418 -13.86 -21.69 -7.35
N PRO A 419 -12.65 -21.55 -7.92
CA PRO A 419 -11.81 -22.70 -8.15
C PRO A 419 -11.69 -23.46 -6.83
N ALA A 420 -11.68 -24.80 -6.91
CA ALA A 420 -11.46 -25.66 -5.74
C ALA A 420 -10.27 -25.10 -4.94
N PRO A 421 -10.32 -25.11 -3.59
CA PRO A 421 -9.26 -24.54 -2.79
C PRO A 421 -7.92 -25.06 -3.29
N ALA A 422 -7.08 -24.15 -3.79
CA ALA A 422 -5.72 -24.50 -4.14
C ALA A 422 -5.15 -25.22 -2.93
N GLN A 423 -4.58 -26.39 -3.16
CA GLN A 423 -3.95 -27.18 -2.10
C GLN A 423 -3.21 -26.22 -1.18
N LYS A 424 -3.53 -26.27 0.11
CA LYS A 424 -2.89 -25.44 1.13
C LYS A 424 -1.44 -25.31 0.76
N PHE A 425 -0.99 -24.10 0.42
CA PHE A 425 0.44 -23.85 0.43
C PHE A 425 0.88 -24.28 1.81
N ALA A 426 1.60 -25.39 1.87
CA ALA A 426 2.27 -25.78 3.08
C ALA A 426 2.93 -24.49 3.55
N SER A 427 2.56 -24.03 4.72
CA SER A 427 3.25 -22.91 5.34
C SER A 427 4.71 -23.24 5.13
N ILE A 428 5.39 -22.48 4.30
CA ILE A 428 6.85 -22.51 4.28
C ILE A 428 7.16 -22.09 5.70
N ARG A 429 7.38 -23.08 6.57
CA ARG A 429 8.03 -22.83 7.84
C ARG A 429 9.30 -22.16 7.41
N LEU A 430 9.42 -20.86 7.69
CA LEU A 430 10.67 -20.16 7.61
C LEU A 430 11.65 -21.09 8.29
N GLY A 431 12.55 -21.68 7.50
CA GLY A 431 13.51 -22.64 8.00
C GLY A 431 14.16 -22.00 9.20
N GLU A 432 14.26 -22.76 10.27
CA GLU A 432 14.94 -22.35 11.49
C GLU A 432 16.27 -21.71 11.09
N SER A 433 16.37 -20.41 11.25
CA SER A 433 17.63 -19.72 11.03
C SER A 433 18.63 -20.34 12.00
N PRO A 434 19.79 -20.85 11.53
CA PRO A 434 20.79 -21.46 12.42
C PRO A 434 21.28 -20.51 13.52
N LEU A 435 20.95 -19.21 13.43
CA LEU A 435 21.31 -18.17 14.39
C LEU A 435 20.37 -18.04 15.59
N LEU A 436 19.23 -18.74 15.62
CA LEU A 436 18.25 -18.68 16.71
C LEU A 436 18.10 -20.00 17.48
N ALA A 437 18.95 -20.99 17.26
CA ALA A 437 18.96 -22.18 18.10
C ALA A 437 19.41 -21.78 19.54
N PRO A 438 18.61 -22.06 20.59
CA PRO A 438 19.01 -21.78 21.94
C PRO A 438 20.28 -22.59 22.24
N ARG A 439 21.37 -21.90 22.62
CA ARG A 439 22.60 -22.56 23.10
C ARG A 439 22.21 -23.47 24.26
N LYS A 440 22.36 -24.77 24.08
CA LYS A 440 22.30 -25.76 25.16
C LYS A 440 23.32 -25.35 26.22
N ARG A 441 22.87 -25.00 27.42
CA ARG A 441 23.73 -24.79 28.58
C ARG A 441 24.49 -26.11 28.84
N SER A 442 25.79 -26.10 28.70
CA SER A 442 26.67 -27.15 29.17
C SER A 442 26.47 -27.32 30.67
N ARG A 443 26.18 -28.55 31.12
CA ARG A 443 26.16 -28.90 32.55
C ARG A 443 27.57 -28.67 33.12
N PRO A 444 27.70 -28.13 34.34
CA PRO A 444 29.00 -28.06 35.02
C PRO A 444 29.50 -29.48 35.29
N VAL A 445 30.76 -29.71 34.93
CA VAL A 445 31.50 -30.94 35.28
C VAL A 445 31.73 -30.90 36.80
N GLN A 446 31.26 -31.89 37.52
CA GLN A 446 31.65 -32.08 38.94
C GLN A 446 33.14 -32.50 39.00
N PRO A 447 33.88 -31.98 39.95
CA PRO A 447 35.27 -32.46 40.15
C PRO A 447 35.23 -33.84 40.78
N ALA A 448 36.02 -34.76 40.24
CA ALA A 448 36.27 -36.05 40.79
C ALA A 448 37.05 -35.94 42.09
N SER A 449 36.60 -36.65 43.08
CA SER A 449 37.22 -36.85 44.40
C SER A 449 38.54 -37.56 44.33
#